data_6a1c1364d8b820dca9b85240f09e475b
#
_entry.id   6a1c1364d8b820dca9b85240f09e475b
#
_cell.length_a   1.000
_cell.length_b   1.000
_cell.length_c   1.000
_cell.angle_alpha   90.00
_cell.angle_beta   90.00
_cell.angle_gamma   90.00
#
_symmetry.space_group_name_H-M   'P 1'
#
loop_
_entity.id
_entity.type
_entity.pdbx_description
1 polymer ?
#
loop_
_entity_poly.entity_id
_entity_poly.type
_entity_poly.pdbx_seq_one_letter_code
_entity_poly.pdbx_strand_id
1 'polypeptide(L)'
;MKLFLSADIEGTAGIDTWDEATPGERMYPYFAAQMTREVAAACRAAGKLGLDVTVKDAHDIARNIDPSALPENASVLRGWIRDLYCMMGGLDRDSYEYVGFTGYHSDAVSDGNPLSHTMTTGLQRVMLNGKPASEFVLNAYMAGMLGIPVIFLSGDAAL
;
A
#
# COMPACT_ATOMS: atom_id res chain seq x y z
N MET A 1 -11.82 -14.05 10.53
CA MET A 1 -11.57 -13.70 9.11
C MET A 1 -10.38 -12.77 9.05
N LYS A 2 -9.57 -12.83 7.98
CA LYS A 2 -8.33 -12.07 7.85
C LYS A 2 -8.33 -11.17 6.61
N LEU A 3 -7.92 -9.93 6.79
CA LEU A 3 -7.66 -8.95 5.73
C LEU A 3 -6.15 -8.79 5.54
N PHE A 4 -5.67 -8.89 4.31
CA PHE A 4 -4.33 -8.43 3.96
C PHE A 4 -4.42 -6.99 3.46
N LEU A 5 -3.70 -6.07 4.11
CA LEU A 5 -3.70 -4.64 3.79
C LEU A 5 -2.31 -4.23 3.31
N SER A 6 -2.15 -3.96 2.02
CA SER A 6 -0.92 -3.38 1.49
C SER A 6 -0.96 -1.86 1.62
N ALA A 7 0.07 -1.28 2.20
CA ALA A 7 0.13 0.15 2.52
C ALA A 7 1.32 0.81 1.84
N ASP A 8 1.02 1.83 1.06
CA ASP A 8 1.96 2.71 0.37
C ASP A 8 1.87 4.13 0.95
N ILE A 9 2.69 5.07 0.48
CA ILE A 9 2.76 6.40 1.08
C ILE A 9 2.34 7.52 0.13
N GLU A 10 2.64 7.46 -1.17
CA GLU A 10 2.48 8.59 -2.08
C GLU A 10 1.04 9.03 -2.28
N GLY A 11 0.09 8.12 -2.10
CA GLY A 11 -1.34 8.42 -2.11
C GLY A 11 -1.93 8.77 -0.74
N THR A 12 -1.11 8.90 0.30
CA THR A 12 -1.54 9.36 1.63
C THR A 12 -1.96 10.81 1.58
N ALA A 13 -3.02 11.17 2.31
CA ALA A 13 -3.59 12.52 2.27
C ALA A 13 -2.58 13.60 2.64
N GLY A 14 -2.41 14.56 1.74
CA GLY A 14 -1.57 15.74 1.89
C GLY A 14 -0.15 15.60 1.36
N ILE A 15 0.25 14.46 0.84
CA ILE A 15 1.56 14.26 0.19
C ILE A 15 1.51 14.82 -1.23
N ASP A 16 2.50 15.66 -1.58
CA ASP A 16 2.67 16.22 -2.92
C ASP A 16 4.13 16.37 -3.38
N THR A 17 5.11 16.05 -2.53
CA THR A 17 6.53 16.13 -2.85
C THR A 17 7.31 14.91 -2.36
N TRP A 18 8.46 14.62 -3.02
CA TRP A 18 9.29 13.46 -2.68
C TRP A 18 9.93 13.52 -1.30
N ASP A 19 10.26 14.71 -0.77
CA ASP A 19 10.80 14.83 0.59
C ASP A 19 9.78 14.52 1.69
N GLU A 20 8.51 14.40 1.35
CA GLU A 20 7.44 13.91 2.23
C GLU A 20 7.33 12.38 2.23
N ALA A 21 7.73 11.74 1.13
CA ALA A 21 7.64 10.29 0.95
C ALA A 21 8.99 9.56 1.14
N THR A 22 10.14 10.26 1.08
CA THR A 22 11.47 9.65 1.06
C THR A 22 12.08 9.55 2.47
N PRO A 23 12.41 8.34 2.97
CA PRO A 23 13.07 8.16 4.25
C PRO A 23 14.38 8.93 4.38
N GLY A 24 14.51 9.69 5.46
CA GLY A 24 15.68 10.54 5.74
C GLY A 24 15.48 12.00 5.36
N GLU A 25 14.49 12.34 4.57
CA GLU A 25 14.14 13.71 4.25
C GLU A 25 13.43 14.42 5.42
N ARG A 26 13.46 15.75 5.41
CA ARG A 26 13.02 16.55 6.55
C ARG A 26 11.53 16.42 6.87
N MET A 27 10.69 16.32 5.86
CA MET A 27 9.23 16.25 6.03
C MET A 27 8.70 14.83 6.19
N TYR A 28 9.48 13.83 5.79
CA TYR A 28 9.11 12.43 5.84
C TYR A 28 8.55 11.95 7.20
N PRO A 29 9.13 12.26 8.37
CA PRO A 29 8.62 11.76 9.64
C PRO A 29 7.17 12.15 9.92
N TYR A 30 6.75 13.34 9.48
CA TYR A 30 5.38 13.81 9.64
C TYR A 30 4.41 12.99 8.77
N PHE A 31 4.78 12.72 7.52
CA PHE A 31 3.94 11.99 6.58
C PHE A 31 3.97 10.47 6.77
N ALA A 32 5.08 9.89 7.25
CA ALA A 32 5.12 8.51 7.72
C ALA A 32 4.15 8.30 8.92
N ALA A 33 4.06 9.29 9.82
CA ALA A 33 3.06 9.28 10.88
C ALA A 33 1.62 9.44 10.33
N GLN A 34 1.41 10.21 9.26
CA GLN A 34 0.11 10.32 8.59
C GLN A 34 -0.29 9.00 7.94
N MET A 35 0.60 8.37 7.17
CA MET A 35 0.43 7.01 6.64
C MET A 35 0.03 6.03 7.74
N THR A 36 0.75 6.04 8.87
CA THR A 36 0.45 5.19 10.02
C THR A 36 -0.96 5.43 10.56
N ARG A 37 -1.43 6.69 10.64
CA ARG A 37 -2.79 7.04 11.10
C ARG A 37 -3.86 6.50 10.16
N GLU A 38 -3.67 6.57 8.85
CA GLU A 38 -4.61 6.05 7.84
C GLU A 38 -4.68 4.53 7.90
N VAL A 39 -3.54 3.85 7.95
CA VAL A 39 -3.46 2.39 8.15
C VAL A 39 -4.17 1.97 9.44
N ALA A 40 -3.89 2.65 10.55
CA ALA A 40 -4.54 2.35 11.83
C ALA A 40 -6.05 2.59 11.79
N ALA A 41 -6.53 3.59 11.03
CA ALA A 41 -7.97 3.84 10.84
C ALA A 41 -8.63 2.69 10.07
N ALA A 42 -8.01 2.22 8.98
CA ALA A 42 -8.47 1.05 8.22
C ALA A 42 -8.50 -0.21 9.10
N CYS A 43 -7.44 -0.45 9.88
CA CYS A 43 -7.38 -1.60 10.81
C CYS A 43 -8.47 -1.54 11.88
N ARG A 44 -8.73 -0.36 12.46
CA ARG A 44 -9.84 -0.19 13.43
C ARG A 44 -11.21 -0.44 12.80
N ALA A 45 -11.41 0.01 11.55
CA ALA A 45 -12.66 -0.24 10.83
C ALA A 45 -12.85 -1.74 10.56
N ALA A 46 -11.80 -2.44 10.12
CA ALA A 46 -11.79 -3.89 9.93
C ALA A 46 -12.09 -4.64 11.25
N GLY A 47 -11.50 -4.20 12.37
CA GLY A 47 -11.75 -4.78 13.69
C GLY A 47 -13.21 -4.70 14.14
N LYS A 48 -13.94 -3.62 13.78
CA LYS A 48 -15.39 -3.51 14.03
C LYS A 48 -16.21 -4.56 13.28
N LEU A 49 -15.65 -5.11 12.21
CA LEU A 49 -16.25 -6.19 11.41
C LEU A 49 -15.73 -7.58 11.83
N GLY A 50 -14.92 -7.67 12.88
CA GLY A 50 -14.33 -8.92 13.35
C GLY A 50 -13.21 -9.46 12.48
N LEU A 51 -12.52 -8.57 11.75
CA LEU A 51 -11.37 -8.95 10.93
C LEU A 51 -10.05 -8.71 11.67
N ASP A 52 -9.18 -9.70 11.64
CA ASP A 52 -7.75 -9.51 11.92
C ASP A 52 -7.05 -8.98 10.67
N VAL A 53 -6.11 -8.07 10.84
CA VAL A 53 -5.43 -7.41 9.71
C VAL A 53 -3.94 -7.72 9.72
N THR A 54 -3.43 -8.22 8.60
CA THR A 54 -2.00 -8.25 8.33
C THR A 54 -1.66 -7.09 7.40
N VAL A 55 -0.96 -6.11 7.93
CA VAL A 55 -0.50 -4.94 7.16
C VAL A 55 0.85 -5.26 6.54
N LYS A 56 0.97 -5.12 5.22
CA LYS A 56 2.27 -5.09 4.53
C LYS A 56 2.68 -3.64 4.33
N ASP A 57 3.77 -3.23 4.98
CA ASP A 57 4.44 -1.98 4.70
C ASP A 57 5.14 -2.11 3.34
N ALA A 58 4.66 -1.39 2.33
CA ALA A 58 5.00 -1.62 0.93
C ALA A 58 5.75 -0.47 0.26
N HIS A 59 6.06 0.60 1.00
CA HIS A 59 6.77 1.75 0.46
C HIS A 59 8.29 1.69 0.72
N ASP A 60 9.11 1.98 -0.29
CA ASP A 60 10.57 2.15 -0.26
C ASP A 60 11.29 1.09 0.62
N ILE A 61 11.75 1.45 1.81
CA ILE A 61 12.44 0.52 2.73
C ILE A 61 11.50 -0.46 3.44
N ALA A 62 10.19 -0.33 3.26
CA ALA A 62 9.15 -1.12 3.93
C ALA A 62 9.28 -1.07 5.48
N ARG A 63 9.56 0.11 6.03
CA ARG A 63 9.69 0.39 7.47
C ARG A 63 9.16 1.78 7.84
N ASN A 64 8.05 2.14 7.22
CA ASN A 64 7.45 3.48 7.32
C ASN A 64 6.41 3.54 8.44
N ILE A 65 5.70 2.45 8.68
CA ILE A 65 4.62 2.34 9.66
C ILE A 65 5.19 2.15 11.06
N ASP A 66 4.68 2.92 12.03
CA ASP A 66 4.92 2.69 13.46
C ASP A 66 4.02 1.57 14.00
N PRO A 67 4.57 0.39 14.34
CA PRO A 67 3.78 -0.73 14.85
C PRO A 67 3.05 -0.43 16.16
N SER A 68 3.60 0.49 16.98
CA SER A 68 3.03 0.82 18.29
C SER A 68 1.72 1.61 18.20
N ALA A 69 1.45 2.23 17.04
CA ALA A 69 0.22 2.99 16.79
C ALA A 69 -0.91 2.15 16.18
N LEU A 70 -0.66 0.88 15.87
CA LEU A 70 -1.67 -0.02 15.31
C LEU A 70 -2.56 -0.62 16.41
N PRO A 71 -3.85 -0.89 16.12
CA PRO A 71 -4.75 -1.55 17.06
C PRO A 71 -4.41 -3.04 17.25
N GLU A 72 -4.91 -3.66 18.33
CA GLU A 72 -4.60 -5.06 18.70
C GLU A 72 -4.97 -6.10 17.63
N ASN A 73 -5.96 -5.82 16.78
CA ASN A 73 -6.33 -6.70 15.67
C ASN A 73 -5.40 -6.60 14.46
N ALA A 74 -4.32 -5.81 14.54
CA ALA A 74 -3.41 -5.61 13.43
C ALA A 74 -1.99 -6.10 13.74
N SER A 75 -1.38 -6.76 12.78
CA SER A 75 0.04 -7.08 12.74
C SER A 75 0.69 -6.45 11.50
N VAL A 76 1.99 -6.19 11.54
CA VAL A 76 2.69 -5.56 10.41
C VAL A 76 3.87 -6.39 9.91
N LEU A 77 3.91 -6.62 8.60
CA LEU A 77 5.03 -7.20 7.87
C LEU A 77 5.93 -6.06 7.39
N ARG A 78 7.12 -5.97 7.95
CA ARG A 78 8.12 -4.94 7.64
C ARG A 78 9.28 -5.50 6.85
N GLY A 79 9.83 -4.69 5.96
CA GLY A 79 10.93 -5.07 5.07
C GLY A 79 10.47 -5.92 3.89
N TRP A 80 11.41 -6.22 2.99
CA TRP A 80 11.14 -6.95 1.75
C TRP A 80 11.48 -8.43 1.90
N ILE A 81 10.55 -9.29 1.54
CA ILE A 81 10.78 -10.74 1.46
C ILE A 81 11.64 -11.10 0.24
N ARG A 82 11.61 -10.25 -0.80
CA ARG A 82 12.33 -10.41 -2.07
C ARG A 82 11.90 -11.66 -2.85
N ASP A 83 10.60 -11.92 -2.83
CA ASP A 83 9.92 -12.90 -3.69
C ASP A 83 9.16 -12.21 -4.82
N LEU A 84 8.41 -12.99 -5.59
CA LEU A 84 7.62 -12.48 -6.72
C LEU A 84 6.42 -11.62 -6.30
N TYR A 85 6.02 -11.67 -5.03
CA TYR A 85 4.88 -10.92 -4.51
C TYR A 85 5.20 -9.45 -4.23
N CYS A 86 6.46 -9.07 -4.10
CA CYS A 86 6.92 -7.69 -3.92
C CYS A 86 6.11 -6.93 -2.84
N MET A 87 5.31 -5.92 -3.23
CA MET A 87 4.45 -5.13 -2.33
C MET A 87 3.34 -5.96 -1.67
N MET A 88 3.07 -7.15 -2.17
CA MET A 88 2.13 -8.13 -1.62
C MET A 88 2.83 -9.26 -0.88
N GLY A 89 4.12 -9.09 -0.56
CA GLY A 89 4.92 -10.13 0.11
C GLY A 89 4.30 -10.60 1.42
N GLY A 90 4.03 -11.90 1.50
CA GLY A 90 3.33 -12.54 2.61
C GLY A 90 1.87 -12.91 2.33
N LEU A 91 1.29 -12.45 1.20
CA LEU A 91 -0.09 -12.76 0.84
C LEU A 91 -0.32 -14.27 0.62
N ASP A 92 0.70 -15.00 0.19
CA ASP A 92 0.68 -16.45 -0.05
C ASP A 92 1.00 -17.30 1.20
N ARG A 93 1.26 -16.66 2.35
CA ARG A 93 1.78 -17.37 3.55
C ARG A 93 0.75 -17.62 4.62
N ASP A 94 -0.45 -17.12 4.44
CA ASP A 94 -1.58 -17.34 5.35
C ASP A 94 -2.88 -17.38 4.52
N SER A 95 -4.00 -17.72 5.16
CA SER A 95 -5.32 -17.69 4.52
C SER A 95 -5.94 -16.33 4.75
N TYR A 96 -6.07 -15.54 3.69
CA TYR A 96 -6.75 -14.25 3.70
C TYR A 96 -8.06 -14.37 2.91
N GLU A 97 -9.12 -13.82 3.48
CA GLU A 97 -10.41 -13.74 2.79
C GLU A 97 -10.54 -12.48 1.96
N TYR A 98 -9.76 -11.44 2.28
CA TYR A 98 -9.86 -10.12 1.65
C TYR A 98 -8.50 -9.47 1.49
N VAL A 99 -8.42 -8.60 0.48
CA VAL A 99 -7.29 -7.68 0.29
C VAL A 99 -7.80 -6.24 0.31
N GLY A 100 -7.01 -5.34 0.88
CA GLY A 100 -7.20 -3.90 0.84
C GLY A 100 -5.91 -3.16 0.54
N PHE A 101 -6.04 -1.90 0.13
CA PHE A 101 -4.92 -1.02 -0.21
C PHE A 101 -5.11 0.36 0.41
N THR A 102 -4.05 0.93 0.98
CA THR A 102 -4.03 2.31 1.50
C THR A 102 -2.84 3.08 0.96
N GLY A 103 -3.03 4.38 0.71
CA GLY A 103 -1.96 5.28 0.30
C GLY A 103 -1.38 4.99 -1.08
N TYR A 104 -2.11 4.28 -1.94
CA TYR A 104 -1.70 3.99 -3.31
C TYR A 104 -1.88 5.20 -4.22
N HIS A 105 -1.15 5.24 -5.31
CA HIS A 105 -1.09 6.37 -6.22
C HIS A 105 -1.28 5.93 -7.68
N SER A 106 -1.54 6.89 -8.56
CA SER A 106 -1.73 6.68 -9.99
C SER A 106 -0.45 6.25 -10.70
N ASP A 107 -0.63 5.65 -11.88
CA ASP A 107 0.47 5.09 -12.69
C ASP A 107 1.38 6.15 -13.33
N ALA A 108 2.52 5.69 -13.87
CA ALA A 108 3.59 6.52 -14.44
C ALA A 108 3.19 7.41 -15.63
N VAL A 109 2.02 7.22 -16.24
CA VAL A 109 1.53 8.06 -17.35
C VAL A 109 0.37 8.97 -16.93
N SER A 110 -0.07 8.85 -15.69
CA SER A 110 -1.12 9.69 -15.12
C SER A 110 -0.59 11.06 -14.69
N ASP A 111 -1.43 12.07 -14.74
CA ASP A 111 -1.21 13.40 -14.18
C ASP A 111 -2.00 13.64 -12.88
N GLY A 112 -2.52 12.57 -12.27
CA GLY A 112 -3.39 12.64 -11.10
C GLY A 112 -2.70 12.81 -9.76
N ASN A 113 -1.36 12.58 -9.70
CA ASN A 113 -0.54 12.75 -8.51
C ASN A 113 0.83 13.30 -8.91
N PRO A 114 1.39 14.32 -8.22
CA PRO A 114 2.74 14.81 -8.49
C PRO A 114 3.84 13.74 -8.40
N LEU A 115 3.60 12.67 -7.62
CA LEU A 115 4.52 11.55 -7.44
C LEU A 115 4.16 10.33 -8.28
N SER A 116 3.26 10.45 -9.27
CA SER A 116 2.82 9.34 -10.13
C SER A 116 4.00 8.58 -10.74
N HIS A 117 4.04 7.27 -10.54
CA HIS A 117 5.03 6.36 -11.10
C HIS A 117 4.49 4.92 -11.06
N THR A 118 5.27 3.94 -11.51
CA THR A 118 4.97 2.52 -11.31
C THR A 118 6.25 1.79 -10.93
N MET A 119 6.36 1.34 -9.69
CA MET A 119 7.48 0.59 -9.09
C MET A 119 8.79 1.38 -8.95
N THR A 120 9.08 2.29 -9.86
CA THR A 120 10.26 3.14 -9.86
C THR A 120 10.07 4.33 -10.79
N THR A 121 10.62 5.48 -10.43
CA THR A 121 10.63 6.69 -11.27
C THR A 121 11.44 6.55 -12.56
N GLY A 122 12.26 5.49 -12.69
CA GLY A 122 12.99 5.17 -13.89
C GLY A 122 12.15 4.59 -15.04
N LEU A 123 10.92 4.18 -14.78
CA LEU A 123 10.00 3.63 -15.78
C LEU A 123 9.00 4.72 -16.22
N GLN A 124 9.02 5.06 -17.51
CA GLN A 124 8.08 6.02 -18.07
C GLN A 124 6.67 5.44 -18.28
N ARG A 125 6.57 4.12 -18.41
CA ARG A 125 5.30 3.43 -18.66
C ARG A 125 5.40 1.96 -18.29
N VAL A 126 4.40 1.47 -17.57
CA VAL A 126 4.14 0.05 -17.38
C VAL A 126 2.77 -0.27 -17.98
N MET A 127 2.69 -1.34 -18.75
CA MET A 127 1.46 -1.74 -19.44
C MET A 127 1.11 -3.18 -19.09
N LEU A 128 -0.16 -3.41 -18.79
CA LEU A 128 -0.71 -4.75 -18.60
C LEU A 128 -1.89 -4.93 -19.58
N ASN A 129 -1.78 -5.90 -20.47
CA ASN A 129 -2.79 -6.17 -21.51
C ASN A 129 -3.17 -4.93 -22.35
N GLY A 130 -2.17 -4.09 -22.67
CA GLY A 130 -2.36 -2.89 -23.50
C GLY A 130 -2.95 -1.69 -22.76
N LYS A 131 -3.12 -1.76 -21.43
CA LYS A 131 -3.57 -0.63 -20.59
C LYS A 131 -2.47 -0.18 -19.63
N PRO A 132 -2.37 1.11 -19.27
CA PRO A 132 -1.49 1.54 -18.20
C PRO A 132 -1.78 0.76 -16.92
N ALA A 133 -0.72 0.46 -16.17
CA ALA A 133 -0.81 -0.29 -14.93
C ALA A 133 -0.12 0.45 -13.79
N SER A 134 -0.90 0.88 -12.83
CA SER A 134 -0.41 1.33 -11.52
C SER A 134 0.04 0.13 -10.67
N GLU A 135 0.72 0.41 -9.59
CA GLU A 135 1.07 -0.61 -8.59
C GLU A 135 -0.19 -1.28 -8.02
N PHE A 136 -1.26 -0.50 -7.79
CA PHE A 136 -2.56 -1.05 -7.42
C PHE A 136 -3.05 -2.09 -8.43
N VAL A 137 -3.03 -1.77 -9.73
CA VAL A 137 -3.48 -2.71 -10.79
C VAL A 137 -2.67 -3.99 -10.75
N LEU A 138 -1.33 -3.90 -10.69
CA LEU A 138 -0.46 -5.08 -10.62
C LEU A 138 -0.76 -5.94 -9.39
N ASN A 139 -0.90 -5.30 -8.24
CA ASN A 139 -1.13 -5.96 -6.96
C ASN A 139 -2.55 -6.53 -6.82
N ALA A 140 -3.56 -5.86 -7.40
CA ALA A 140 -4.93 -6.38 -7.47
C ALA A 140 -5.01 -7.65 -8.35
N TYR A 141 -4.28 -7.68 -9.47
CA TYR A 141 -4.16 -8.91 -10.27
C TYR A 141 -3.48 -10.04 -9.49
N MET A 142 -2.47 -9.72 -8.70
CA MET A 142 -1.80 -10.71 -7.85
C MET A 142 -2.75 -11.31 -6.81
N ALA A 143 -3.58 -10.50 -6.16
CA ALA A 143 -4.63 -10.97 -5.27
C ALA A 143 -5.64 -11.86 -6.03
N GLY A 144 -6.05 -11.43 -7.23
CA GLY A 144 -6.95 -12.18 -8.10
C GLY A 144 -6.41 -13.54 -8.53
N MET A 145 -5.09 -13.67 -8.77
CA MET A 145 -4.45 -14.96 -9.08
C MET A 145 -4.56 -15.97 -7.92
N LEU A 146 -4.65 -15.49 -6.69
CA LEU A 146 -4.88 -16.31 -5.50
C LEU A 146 -6.38 -16.46 -5.16
N GLY A 147 -7.27 -15.89 -5.96
CA GLY A 147 -8.72 -15.94 -5.72
C GLY A 147 -9.19 -15.06 -4.56
N ILE A 148 -8.40 -14.08 -4.12
CA ILE A 148 -8.71 -13.23 -2.97
C ILE A 148 -9.28 -11.90 -3.48
N PRO A 149 -10.53 -11.54 -3.11
CA PRO A 149 -11.16 -10.31 -3.57
C PRO A 149 -10.55 -9.06 -2.92
N VAL A 150 -10.40 -8.00 -3.72
CA VAL A 150 -10.09 -6.66 -3.25
C VAL A 150 -11.37 -5.97 -2.80
N ILE A 151 -11.43 -5.51 -1.55
CA ILE A 151 -12.64 -4.90 -0.95
C ILE A 151 -12.45 -3.44 -0.55
N PHE A 152 -11.23 -2.95 -0.54
CA PHE A 152 -10.92 -1.59 -0.08
C PHE A 152 -9.75 -1.00 -0.86
N LEU A 153 -9.87 0.26 -1.22
CA LEU A 153 -8.83 1.07 -1.85
C LEU A 153 -8.90 2.51 -1.32
N SER A 154 -7.78 3.04 -0.88
CA SER A 154 -7.58 4.43 -0.53
C SER A 154 -6.30 4.94 -1.18
N GLY A 155 -6.37 6.11 -1.81
CA GLY A 155 -5.25 6.70 -2.50
C GLY A 155 -5.62 8.00 -3.20
N ASP A 156 -4.89 8.36 -4.24
CA ASP A 156 -5.18 9.57 -5.02
C ASP A 156 -6.43 9.43 -5.92
N ALA A 157 -6.88 10.56 -6.47
CA ALA A 157 -8.13 10.62 -7.24
C ALA A 157 -8.04 10.02 -8.65
N ALA A 158 -6.85 9.71 -9.15
CA ALA A 158 -6.62 9.17 -10.49
C ALA A 158 -6.25 7.68 -10.49
N LEU A 159 -6.27 7.06 -9.32
CA LEU A 159 -5.98 5.65 -9.09
C LEU A 159 -7.08 4.73 -9.64
#